data_fcbf5d1657edabda35e0dfa5e32d5554
#
_entry.id   fcbf5d1657edabda35e0dfa5e32d5554
#
_cell.length_a   1.000
_cell.length_b   1.000
_cell.length_c   1.000
_cell.angle_alpha   90.00
_cell.angle_beta   90.00
_cell.angle_gamma   90.00
#
_symmetry.space_group_name_H-M   'P 1'
#
loop_
_entity.id
_entity.type
_entity.pdbx_description
1 polymer ?
#
loop_
_entity_poly.entity_id
_entity_poly.type
_entity_poly.pdbx_seq_one_letter_code
_entity_poly.pdbx_strand_id
1 'polypeptide(L)'
;MRIFTLQHKSFAIAVLQIHRMLKHLLTLWQKSFGKPLDNLPIDKPTEAELKRWACSDWIEYQAWLFHHGFLTLHDWQQLRDKALSWQKRPLISIITPVFNTLPLYLQDCIYSVQTQAYPDWEMCLVDDGSDNADTIDCLQTRVAQDARLHLHRFPNNQGICHATNQALSMARGEYIAFLDHDDRLAPDALYQVVETLRNHPDTDIIYSDRDTLSPTGFRFMHLFKPDWSPETLLSGNYLFHLMVYRRALLEELGGVRVSREGSQDYDLILRAAEKKRQVQHIPKVLYHWRQHEQSVAMEHNVKEYAYIAGLQALIDALKRRGLSANVSENKALWRGHYRIHFNPPPADTYHVLQLSTLQDYATQINHAFERNTENDYLVILGPSVQTVDDDALTELVSWLQIPEVGMVTGKVLDTKGNLLHAGLVQRPHGVPLAVYAGYPENTPGYMAFTAIVRNVSTPHPACCVLERHLWQRLEGLNSDYKGPHALLDFALRALTTGTRIVYTPFARFTASDWQRPETWDETDLQRFVEQWITWLKQGDPYYNPYLTLELVDMGLNNDQL
;
A
#
# COMPACT_ATOMS: atom_id res chain seq x y z
N MET A 1 -15.58 -10.60 33.72
CA MET A 1 -16.76 -10.01 33.06
C MET A 1 -17.17 -8.62 33.58
N ARG A 2 -16.95 -8.26 34.85
CA ARG A 2 -17.30 -6.92 35.42
C ARG A 2 -16.26 -5.81 35.12
N ILE A 3 -15.03 -6.14 34.80
CA ILE A 3 -13.96 -5.14 34.51
C ILE A 3 -14.10 -4.59 33.09
N PHE A 4 -14.51 -5.42 32.12
CA PHE A 4 -14.76 -5.00 30.73
C PHE A 4 -15.93 -4.00 30.59
N THR A 5 -16.95 -4.10 31.42
CA THR A 5 -18.13 -3.20 31.34
C THR A 5 -17.86 -1.80 31.89
N LEU A 6 -16.88 -1.62 32.78
CA LEU A 6 -16.52 -0.31 33.35
C LEU A 6 -15.62 0.48 32.39
N GLN A 7 -14.71 -0.17 31.68
CA GLN A 7 -13.89 0.48 30.63
C GLN A 7 -14.73 1.02 29.47
N HIS A 8 -15.74 0.27 29.02
CA HIS A 8 -16.64 0.74 27.95
C HIS A 8 -17.52 1.94 28.35
N LYS A 9 -17.92 2.07 29.62
CA LYS A 9 -18.69 3.26 30.07
C LYS A 9 -17.84 4.52 30.17
N SER A 10 -16.62 4.42 30.68
CA SER A 10 -15.68 5.54 30.75
C SER A 10 -15.24 5.99 29.34
N PHE A 11 -15.09 5.06 28.42
CA PHE A 11 -14.76 5.28 27.03
C PHE A 11 -15.90 6.01 26.26
N ALA A 12 -17.16 5.59 26.42
CA ALA A 12 -18.31 6.27 25.83
C ALA A 12 -18.46 7.72 26.32
N ILE A 13 -18.09 7.99 27.58
CA ILE A 13 -18.11 9.35 28.16
C ILE A 13 -16.98 10.19 27.56
N ALA A 14 -15.78 9.64 27.34
CA ALA A 14 -14.67 10.33 26.70
C ALA A 14 -15.00 10.69 25.23
N VAL A 15 -15.63 9.78 24.49
CA VAL A 15 -16.10 10.02 23.10
C VAL A 15 -17.14 11.14 23.05
N LEU A 16 -18.07 11.18 24.01
CA LEU A 16 -19.05 12.28 24.12
C LEU A 16 -18.40 13.62 24.47
N GLN A 17 -17.34 13.61 25.28
CA GLN A 17 -16.58 14.82 25.61
C GLN A 17 -15.77 15.31 24.42
N ILE A 18 -15.12 14.42 23.67
CA ILE A 18 -14.40 14.74 22.42
C ILE A 18 -15.39 15.29 21.38
N HIS A 19 -16.56 14.68 21.23
CA HIS A 19 -17.60 15.17 20.33
C HIS A 19 -18.09 16.58 20.70
N ARG A 20 -18.27 16.84 22.00
CA ARG A 20 -18.62 18.18 22.50
C ARG A 20 -17.51 19.20 22.27
N MET A 21 -16.25 18.80 22.44
CA MET A 21 -15.08 19.66 22.21
C MET A 21 -14.90 19.97 20.72
N LEU A 22 -15.06 18.99 19.84
CA LEU A 22 -15.05 19.18 18.38
C LEU A 22 -16.18 20.10 17.91
N LYS A 23 -17.38 19.95 18.48
CA LYS A 23 -18.51 20.83 18.20
C LYS A 23 -18.24 22.28 18.66
N HIS A 24 -17.56 22.44 19.80
CA HIS A 24 -17.17 23.75 20.32
C HIS A 24 -16.07 24.41 19.48
N LEU A 25 -15.07 23.62 19.04
CA LEU A 25 -14.00 24.06 18.13
C LEU A 25 -14.55 24.45 16.74
N LEU A 26 -15.50 23.67 16.21
CA LEU A 26 -16.22 24.03 14.97
C LEU A 26 -16.99 25.34 15.12
N THR A 27 -17.64 25.55 16.27
CA THR A 27 -18.38 26.81 16.56
C THR A 27 -17.42 27.98 16.71
N LEU A 28 -16.26 27.79 17.31
CA LEU A 28 -15.21 28.83 17.42
C LEU A 28 -14.59 29.12 16.04
N TRP A 29 -14.36 28.11 15.23
CA TRP A 29 -13.87 28.25 13.85
C TRP A 29 -14.87 28.99 12.97
N GLN A 30 -16.17 28.66 13.07
CA GLN A 30 -17.25 29.36 12.37
C GLN A 30 -17.34 30.85 12.79
N LYS A 31 -17.16 31.17 14.07
CA LYS A 31 -17.13 32.55 14.58
C LYS A 31 -15.91 33.34 14.11
N SER A 32 -14.75 32.66 13.89
CA SER A 32 -13.51 33.32 13.48
C SER A 32 -13.41 33.59 11.98
N PHE A 33 -14.12 32.82 11.13
CA PHE A 33 -14.00 32.86 9.67
C PHE A 33 -15.28 33.30 8.91
N GLY A 34 -16.32 33.72 9.60
CA GLY A 34 -17.37 34.62 9.10
C GLY A 34 -18.14 34.19 7.87
N LYS A 35 -18.40 32.90 7.62
CA LYS A 35 -19.43 32.43 6.67
C LYS A 35 -20.27 31.31 7.30
N PRO A 36 -21.62 31.44 7.29
CA PRO A 36 -22.49 30.38 7.78
C PRO A 36 -22.51 29.23 6.76
N LEU A 37 -22.11 28.05 7.20
CA LEU A 37 -22.49 26.77 6.58
C LEU A 37 -23.88 26.37 7.12
N ASP A 38 -24.83 27.28 6.99
CA ASP A 38 -26.22 27.08 7.39
C ASP A 38 -26.93 26.29 6.30
N ASN A 39 -26.76 24.98 6.24
CA ASN A 39 -27.68 24.02 5.60
C ASN A 39 -26.99 22.70 5.17
N LEU A 40 -25.96 22.29 5.85
CA LEU A 40 -25.59 20.87 5.73
C LEU A 40 -26.35 20.11 6.82
N PRO A 41 -27.26 19.19 6.48
CA PRO A 41 -27.82 18.27 7.46
C PRO A 41 -26.66 17.39 7.97
N ILE A 42 -26.17 17.70 9.17
CA ILE A 42 -25.30 16.76 9.91
C ILE A 42 -26.24 15.68 10.42
N ASP A 43 -26.63 14.77 9.56
CA ASP A 43 -27.32 13.57 9.97
C ASP A 43 -26.35 12.77 10.85
N LYS A 44 -26.80 12.48 12.06
CA LYS A 44 -26.06 11.58 12.94
C LYS A 44 -25.90 10.25 12.22
N PRO A 45 -24.69 9.66 12.20
CA PRO A 45 -24.51 8.35 11.62
C PRO A 45 -25.52 7.37 12.26
N THR A 46 -26.16 6.59 11.45
CA THR A 46 -27.12 5.58 11.91
C THR A 46 -26.41 4.51 12.75
N GLU A 47 -27.16 3.85 13.62
CA GLU A 47 -26.61 2.76 14.46
C GLU A 47 -26.01 1.62 13.61
N ALA A 48 -26.51 1.43 12.38
CA ALA A 48 -25.98 0.49 11.42
C ALA A 48 -24.63 0.95 10.83
N GLU A 49 -24.48 2.25 10.56
CA GLU A 49 -23.21 2.86 10.14
C GLU A 49 -22.18 2.82 11.28
N LEU A 50 -22.58 3.15 12.50
CA LEU A 50 -21.72 3.02 13.70
C LEU A 50 -21.30 1.57 13.95
N LYS A 51 -22.16 0.58 13.73
CA LYS A 51 -21.80 -0.85 13.82
C LYS A 51 -20.89 -1.30 12.66
N ARG A 52 -21.06 -0.72 11.49
CA ARG A 52 -20.22 -0.99 10.31
C ARG A 52 -18.84 -0.33 10.43
N TRP A 53 -18.75 0.78 11.17
CA TRP A 53 -17.53 1.54 11.45
C TRP A 53 -16.93 1.26 12.83
N ALA A 54 -17.54 0.39 13.62
CA ALA A 54 -17.07 -0.03 14.95
C ALA A 54 -15.90 -1.04 14.88
N CYS A 55 -15.01 -0.91 13.89
CA CYS A 55 -13.63 -1.32 14.13
C CYS A 55 -13.01 -0.34 15.14
N SER A 56 -12.28 -0.86 16.09
CA SER A 56 -11.53 -0.12 17.12
C SER A 56 -10.65 1.00 16.54
N ASP A 57 -10.18 0.86 15.34
CA ASP A 57 -9.28 1.75 14.60
C ASP A 57 -9.85 3.13 14.30
N TRP A 58 -11.16 3.32 14.31
CA TRP A 58 -11.77 4.60 13.98
C TRP A 58 -11.44 5.71 14.98
N ILE A 59 -11.50 5.41 16.28
CA ILE A 59 -11.24 6.41 17.34
C ILE A 59 -9.75 6.73 17.38
N GLU A 60 -8.91 5.72 17.26
CA GLU A 60 -7.46 5.87 17.20
C GLU A 60 -7.08 6.72 15.99
N TYR A 61 -7.72 6.50 14.84
CA TYR A 61 -7.48 7.31 13.65
C TYR A 61 -7.90 8.77 13.83
N GLN A 62 -8.99 9.07 14.56
CA GLN A 62 -9.35 10.46 14.86
C GLN A 62 -8.30 11.14 15.76
N ALA A 63 -7.74 10.43 16.72
CA ALA A 63 -6.63 10.92 17.53
C ALA A 63 -5.39 11.17 16.67
N TRP A 64 -5.04 10.22 15.79
CA TRP A 64 -3.96 10.37 14.84
C TRP A 64 -4.16 11.57 13.90
N LEU A 65 -5.37 11.76 13.36
CA LEU A 65 -5.72 12.92 12.52
C LEU A 65 -5.53 14.25 13.25
N PHE A 66 -5.83 14.31 14.54
CA PHE A 66 -5.64 15.52 15.32
C PHE A 66 -4.16 15.96 15.34
N HIS A 67 -3.24 15.03 15.37
CA HIS A 67 -1.79 15.32 15.41
C HIS A 67 -1.14 15.41 14.02
N HIS A 68 -1.61 14.62 13.05
CA HIS A 68 -0.95 14.46 11.75
C HIS A 68 -1.81 14.86 10.54
N GLY A 69 -3.11 14.94 10.71
CA GLY A 69 -4.06 15.05 9.60
C GLY A 69 -4.49 16.47 9.23
N PHE A 70 -4.08 17.49 9.99
CA PHE A 70 -4.48 18.87 9.77
C PHE A 70 -3.29 19.79 9.61
N LEU A 71 -3.33 20.57 8.55
CA LEU A 71 -2.38 21.66 8.32
C LEU A 71 -2.98 22.95 8.86
N THR A 72 -2.24 23.68 9.71
CA THR A 72 -2.66 25.03 10.11
C THR A 72 -2.48 26.02 8.95
N LEU A 73 -3.17 27.16 8.98
CA LEU A 73 -2.95 28.23 7.99
C LEU A 73 -1.48 28.70 7.99
N HIS A 74 -0.85 28.72 9.15
CA HIS A 74 0.55 29.09 9.29
C HIS A 74 1.47 28.08 8.60
N ASP A 75 1.27 26.77 8.83
CA ASP A 75 2.04 25.73 8.17
C ASP A 75 1.85 25.79 6.66
N TRP A 76 0.60 25.95 6.19
CA TRP A 76 0.31 26.11 4.78
C TRP A 76 1.06 27.28 4.14
N GLN A 77 1.09 28.44 4.83
CA GLN A 77 1.83 29.63 4.37
C GLN A 77 3.34 29.34 4.31
N GLN A 78 3.91 28.72 5.34
CA GLN A 78 5.32 28.33 5.33
C GLN A 78 5.67 27.39 4.17
N LEU A 79 4.84 26.37 3.91
CA LEU A 79 5.04 25.45 2.79
C LEU A 79 4.96 26.20 1.45
N ARG A 80 4.00 27.11 1.31
CA ARG A 80 3.84 27.93 0.11
C ARG A 80 5.05 28.85 -0.12
N ASP A 81 5.49 29.56 0.90
CA ASP A 81 6.65 30.46 0.80
C ASP A 81 7.93 29.66 0.48
N LYS A 82 8.11 28.49 1.09
CA LYS A 82 9.19 27.57 0.78
C LYS A 82 9.13 27.10 -0.68
N ALA A 83 7.95 26.71 -1.16
CA ALA A 83 7.75 26.32 -2.57
C ALA A 83 8.09 27.45 -3.54
N LEU A 84 7.66 28.70 -3.24
CA LEU A 84 7.96 29.88 -4.03
C LEU A 84 9.46 30.22 -4.09
N SER A 85 10.23 29.86 -3.05
CA SER A 85 11.69 30.05 -3.01
C SER A 85 12.46 29.06 -3.88
N TRP A 86 11.83 27.99 -4.37
CA TRP A 86 12.51 26.98 -5.19
C TRP A 86 12.83 27.52 -6.59
N GLN A 87 14.07 27.32 -7.03
CA GLN A 87 14.51 27.75 -8.36
C GLN A 87 13.87 26.92 -9.49
N LYS A 88 13.75 25.58 -9.29
CA LYS A 88 13.10 24.67 -10.21
C LYS A 88 11.77 24.22 -9.64
N ARG A 89 10.68 24.57 -10.31
CA ARG A 89 9.31 24.26 -9.95
C ARG A 89 8.61 23.63 -11.16
N PRO A 90 8.53 22.29 -11.23
CA PRO A 90 7.87 21.61 -12.33
C PRO A 90 6.36 21.93 -12.32
N LEU A 91 5.78 22.16 -13.49
CA LEU A 91 4.32 22.22 -13.63
C LEU A 91 3.74 20.81 -13.42
N ILE A 92 2.72 20.72 -12.56
CA ILE A 92 1.95 19.49 -12.33
C ILE A 92 0.60 19.62 -13.02
N SER A 93 0.28 18.70 -13.93
CA SER A 93 -1.07 18.63 -14.53
C SER A 93 -1.92 17.62 -13.76
N ILE A 94 -3.07 18.04 -13.27
CA ILE A 94 -4.05 17.19 -12.61
C ILE A 94 -5.09 16.75 -13.65
N ILE A 95 -5.24 15.43 -13.81
CA ILE A 95 -6.15 14.80 -14.79
C ILE A 95 -7.41 14.37 -14.08
N THR A 96 -8.56 14.92 -14.49
CA THR A 96 -9.85 14.65 -13.86
C THR A 96 -10.93 14.42 -14.92
N PRO A 97 -11.25 13.15 -15.24
CA PRO A 97 -12.45 12.82 -16.01
C PRO A 97 -13.69 13.07 -15.16
N VAL A 98 -14.74 13.64 -15.74
CA VAL A 98 -16.00 14.02 -15.06
C VAL A 98 -17.18 13.43 -15.78
N PHE A 99 -18.13 12.82 -15.06
CA PHE A 99 -19.40 12.38 -15.60
C PHE A 99 -20.50 12.46 -14.54
N ASN A 100 -21.50 13.30 -14.77
CA ASN A 100 -22.70 13.46 -13.92
C ASN A 100 -22.42 13.57 -12.41
N THR A 101 -21.31 14.22 -12.06
CA THR A 101 -20.87 14.39 -10.67
C THR A 101 -21.80 15.38 -9.95
N LEU A 102 -22.18 15.08 -8.71
CA LEU A 102 -22.90 16.03 -7.87
C LEU A 102 -22.09 17.33 -7.73
N PRO A 103 -22.69 18.52 -7.96
CA PRO A 103 -21.97 19.80 -7.91
C PRO A 103 -21.19 20.03 -6.62
N LEU A 104 -21.71 19.55 -5.49
CA LEU A 104 -21.05 19.65 -4.19
C LEU A 104 -19.69 18.94 -4.20
N TYR A 105 -19.62 17.71 -4.72
CA TYR A 105 -18.39 16.92 -4.76
C TYR A 105 -17.40 17.48 -5.78
N LEU A 106 -17.90 17.86 -6.95
CA LEU A 106 -17.09 18.48 -7.99
C LEU A 106 -16.47 19.82 -7.54
N GLN A 107 -17.23 20.65 -6.84
CA GLN A 107 -16.72 21.89 -6.25
C GLN A 107 -15.66 21.62 -5.19
N ASP A 108 -15.87 20.64 -4.35
CA ASP A 108 -14.95 20.25 -3.29
C ASP A 108 -13.64 19.70 -3.88
N CYS A 109 -13.74 18.89 -4.95
CA CYS A 109 -12.61 18.39 -5.73
C CYS A 109 -11.78 19.55 -6.31
N ILE A 110 -12.40 20.45 -7.07
CA ILE A 110 -11.72 21.60 -7.68
C ILE A 110 -11.14 22.52 -6.61
N TYR A 111 -11.87 22.78 -5.53
CA TYR A 111 -11.40 23.62 -4.43
C TYR A 111 -10.15 23.02 -3.75
N SER A 112 -10.09 21.70 -3.60
CA SER A 112 -8.93 21.02 -3.03
C SER A 112 -7.65 21.23 -3.85
N VAL A 113 -7.78 21.38 -5.17
CA VAL A 113 -6.67 21.73 -6.07
C VAL A 113 -6.33 23.22 -5.99
N GLN A 114 -7.33 24.09 -5.99
CA GLN A 114 -7.14 25.54 -5.91
C GLN A 114 -6.44 25.99 -4.61
N THR A 115 -6.61 25.23 -3.54
CA THR A 115 -6.02 25.49 -2.21
C THR A 115 -4.70 24.79 -1.96
N GLN A 116 -4.07 24.19 -2.99
CA GLN A 116 -2.75 23.59 -2.84
C GLN A 116 -1.69 24.62 -2.42
N ALA A 117 -0.83 24.23 -1.48
CA ALA A 117 0.31 25.06 -1.06
C ALA A 117 1.33 25.23 -2.21
N TYR A 118 1.50 24.24 -3.07
CA TYR A 118 2.32 24.34 -4.27
C TYR A 118 1.58 25.15 -5.37
N PRO A 119 2.20 26.20 -5.97
CA PRO A 119 1.48 27.12 -6.84
C PRO A 119 1.43 26.72 -8.31
N ASP A 120 2.39 25.92 -8.81
CA ASP A 120 2.58 25.67 -10.24
C ASP A 120 1.87 24.38 -10.68
N TRP A 121 0.58 24.50 -10.88
CA TRP A 121 -0.29 23.41 -11.34
C TRP A 121 -1.30 23.91 -12.37
N GLU A 122 -1.79 22.98 -13.17
CA GLU A 122 -2.99 23.12 -14.00
C GLU A 122 -3.91 21.92 -13.78
N MET A 123 -5.20 22.07 -14.05
CA MET A 123 -6.18 21.00 -13.96
C MET A 123 -6.87 20.80 -15.29
N CYS A 124 -6.76 19.62 -15.88
CA CYS A 124 -7.38 19.22 -17.13
C CYS A 124 -8.65 18.42 -16.83
N LEU A 125 -9.79 19.10 -16.94
CA LEU A 125 -11.11 18.54 -16.74
C LEU A 125 -11.67 18.07 -18.08
N VAL A 126 -12.15 16.83 -18.15
CA VAL A 126 -12.88 16.33 -19.34
C VAL A 126 -14.25 15.84 -18.92
N ASP A 127 -15.27 16.57 -19.33
CA ASP A 127 -16.66 16.18 -19.17
C ASP A 127 -17.02 15.14 -20.23
N ASP A 128 -17.25 13.92 -19.79
CA ASP A 128 -17.56 12.77 -20.62
C ASP A 128 -19.05 12.74 -21.04
N GLY A 129 -19.55 13.88 -21.50
CA GLY A 129 -20.91 14.00 -22.01
C GLY A 129 -21.98 13.97 -20.91
N SER A 130 -21.75 14.67 -19.79
CA SER A 130 -22.78 14.80 -18.75
C SER A 130 -24.08 15.39 -19.31
N ASP A 131 -25.20 14.86 -18.85
CA ASP A 131 -26.55 15.36 -19.12
C ASP A 131 -27.16 16.11 -17.94
N ASN A 132 -26.55 16.03 -16.77
CA ASN A 132 -26.91 16.79 -15.59
C ASN A 132 -26.54 18.29 -15.77
N ALA A 133 -27.54 19.15 -15.87
CA ALA A 133 -27.38 20.58 -16.08
C ALA A 133 -26.56 21.27 -14.96
N ASP A 134 -26.75 20.85 -13.71
CA ASP A 134 -26.04 21.41 -12.55
C ASP A 134 -24.54 21.07 -12.58
N THR A 135 -24.16 19.87 -13.05
CA THR A 135 -22.77 19.50 -13.27
C THR A 135 -22.12 20.37 -14.33
N ILE A 136 -22.82 20.58 -15.45
CA ILE A 136 -22.34 21.38 -16.58
C ILE A 136 -22.13 22.82 -16.16
N ASP A 137 -23.14 23.43 -15.50
CA ASP A 137 -23.07 24.81 -15.00
C ASP A 137 -21.91 24.99 -13.99
N CYS A 138 -21.77 24.04 -13.08
CA CYS A 138 -20.64 24.03 -12.13
C CYS A 138 -19.29 24.08 -12.85
N LEU A 139 -19.07 23.19 -13.84
CA LEU A 139 -17.82 23.16 -14.62
C LEU A 139 -17.56 24.48 -15.34
N GLN A 140 -18.55 24.99 -16.07
CA GLN A 140 -18.43 26.24 -16.83
C GLN A 140 -18.11 27.43 -15.92
N THR A 141 -18.82 27.52 -14.80
CA THR A 141 -18.63 28.59 -13.82
C THR A 141 -17.23 28.56 -13.21
N ARG A 142 -16.74 27.37 -12.81
CA ARG A 142 -15.43 27.23 -12.18
C ARG A 142 -14.28 27.53 -13.14
N VAL A 143 -14.37 27.02 -14.35
CA VAL A 143 -13.35 27.26 -15.39
C VAL A 143 -13.27 28.73 -15.76
N ALA A 144 -14.40 29.45 -15.82
CA ALA A 144 -14.43 30.89 -16.08
C ALA A 144 -13.74 31.74 -14.98
N GLN A 145 -13.61 31.19 -13.76
CA GLN A 145 -13.02 31.88 -12.60
C GLN A 145 -11.53 31.66 -12.39
N ASP A 146 -10.95 30.61 -12.97
CA ASP A 146 -9.52 30.27 -12.78
C ASP A 146 -8.89 29.79 -14.08
N ALA A 147 -7.96 30.57 -14.62
CA ALA A 147 -7.30 30.29 -15.90
C ALA A 147 -6.43 29.02 -15.90
N ARG A 148 -6.15 28.41 -14.75
CA ARG A 148 -5.44 27.14 -14.60
C ARG A 148 -6.34 25.92 -14.79
N LEU A 149 -7.66 26.11 -14.83
CA LEU A 149 -8.66 25.07 -15.11
C LEU A 149 -8.91 25.01 -16.61
N HIS A 150 -8.70 23.88 -17.23
CA HIS A 150 -8.92 23.63 -18.66
C HIS A 150 -10.05 22.61 -18.81
N LEU A 151 -11.09 22.94 -19.58
CA LEU A 151 -12.25 22.07 -19.79
C LEU A 151 -12.33 21.65 -21.27
N HIS A 152 -12.45 20.35 -21.49
CA HIS A 152 -12.97 19.78 -22.71
C HIS A 152 -14.27 19.04 -22.44
N ARG A 153 -15.23 19.08 -23.36
CA ARG A 153 -16.50 18.38 -23.20
C ARG A 153 -16.78 17.51 -24.42
N PHE A 154 -17.04 16.23 -24.17
CA PHE A 154 -17.55 15.34 -25.22
C PHE A 154 -19.06 15.56 -25.45
N PRO A 155 -19.55 15.37 -26.66
CA PRO A 155 -20.98 15.48 -26.95
C PRO A 155 -21.81 14.36 -26.31
N ASN A 156 -21.21 13.17 -26.12
CA ASN A 156 -21.80 11.98 -25.53
C ASN A 156 -20.77 11.25 -24.69
N ASN A 157 -21.23 10.41 -23.75
CA ASN A 157 -20.37 9.57 -22.93
C ASN A 157 -19.58 8.58 -23.81
N GLN A 158 -18.27 8.58 -23.66
CA GLN A 158 -17.32 7.69 -24.37
C GLN A 158 -16.59 6.74 -23.43
N GLY A 159 -16.77 6.87 -22.12
CA GLY A 159 -16.13 6.10 -21.06
C GLY A 159 -14.91 6.77 -20.47
N ILE A 160 -14.60 6.40 -19.22
CA ILE A 160 -13.55 7.04 -18.41
C ILE A 160 -12.17 6.99 -19.08
N CYS A 161 -11.87 5.92 -19.83
CA CYS A 161 -10.59 5.80 -20.52
C CYS A 161 -10.40 6.84 -21.63
N HIS A 162 -11.45 7.11 -22.40
CA HIS A 162 -11.41 8.15 -23.42
C HIS A 162 -11.27 9.54 -22.81
N ALA A 163 -12.05 9.83 -21.76
CA ALA A 163 -11.97 11.09 -21.03
C ALA A 163 -10.59 11.30 -20.39
N THR A 164 -10.02 10.25 -19.79
CA THR A 164 -8.66 10.29 -19.21
C THR A 164 -7.61 10.57 -20.29
N ASN A 165 -7.63 9.88 -21.43
CA ASN A 165 -6.67 10.09 -22.52
C ASN A 165 -6.83 11.48 -23.15
N GLN A 166 -8.04 12.00 -23.28
CA GLN A 166 -8.27 13.37 -23.72
C GLN A 166 -7.66 14.38 -22.73
N ALA A 167 -7.86 14.19 -21.43
CA ALA A 167 -7.26 15.05 -20.41
C ALA A 167 -5.73 14.98 -20.43
N LEU A 168 -5.14 13.78 -20.64
CA LEU A 168 -3.70 13.59 -20.84
C LEU A 168 -3.18 14.36 -22.05
N SER A 169 -3.94 14.42 -23.14
CA SER A 169 -3.56 15.17 -24.35
C SER A 169 -3.55 16.70 -24.15
N MET A 170 -4.29 17.19 -23.14
CA MET A 170 -4.32 18.62 -22.78
C MET A 170 -3.18 19.00 -21.83
N ALA A 171 -2.61 18.04 -21.13
CA ALA A 171 -1.62 18.24 -20.08
C ALA A 171 -0.29 18.75 -20.60
N ARG A 172 0.24 19.82 -19.99
CA ARG A 172 1.53 20.45 -20.33
C ARG A 172 2.59 20.24 -19.25
N GLY A 173 2.18 19.77 -18.06
CA GLY A 173 3.07 19.57 -16.93
C GLY A 173 4.13 18.50 -17.17
N GLU A 174 5.25 18.62 -16.47
CA GLU A 174 6.32 17.60 -16.46
C GLU A 174 5.85 16.32 -15.76
N TYR A 175 4.93 16.48 -14.78
CA TYR A 175 4.34 15.38 -14.03
C TYR A 175 2.82 15.46 -14.10
N ILE A 176 2.19 14.30 -14.06
CA ILE A 176 0.75 14.10 -14.18
C ILE A 176 0.24 13.46 -12.89
N ALA A 177 -0.69 14.10 -12.21
CA ALA A 177 -1.42 13.58 -11.06
C ALA A 177 -2.84 13.17 -11.47
N PHE A 178 -3.31 12.01 -11.03
CA PHE A 178 -4.68 11.56 -11.25
C PHE A 178 -5.54 11.90 -10.04
N LEU A 179 -6.69 12.52 -10.29
CA LEU A 179 -7.68 12.88 -9.27
C LEU A 179 -9.08 12.60 -9.79
N ASP A 180 -9.83 11.77 -9.08
CA ASP A 180 -11.24 11.52 -9.40
C ASP A 180 -12.11 12.72 -9.05
N HIS A 181 -13.17 12.91 -9.82
CA HIS A 181 -14.02 14.13 -9.80
C HIS A 181 -14.83 14.35 -8.51
N ASP A 182 -14.93 13.33 -7.66
CA ASP A 182 -15.66 13.32 -6.38
C ASP A 182 -14.75 13.26 -5.15
N ASP A 183 -13.42 13.15 -5.38
CA ASP A 183 -12.39 13.01 -4.36
C ASP A 183 -11.71 14.34 -4.00
N ARG A 184 -10.76 14.30 -3.07
CA ARG A 184 -10.02 15.47 -2.60
C ARG A 184 -8.54 15.19 -2.43
N LEU A 185 -7.71 16.20 -2.73
CA LEU A 185 -6.31 16.23 -2.32
C LEU A 185 -6.15 16.90 -0.95
N ALA A 186 -5.18 16.44 -0.16
CA ALA A 186 -4.70 17.18 1.00
C ALA A 186 -4.08 18.52 0.56
N PRO A 187 -4.15 19.60 1.37
CA PRO A 187 -3.69 20.94 0.95
C PRO A 187 -2.20 21.03 0.62
N ASP A 188 -1.39 20.09 1.10
CA ASP A 188 0.05 20.01 0.86
C ASP A 188 0.44 18.90 -0.14
N ALA A 189 -0.54 18.23 -0.78
CA ALA A 189 -0.27 17.07 -1.62
C ALA A 189 0.75 17.36 -2.73
N LEU A 190 0.53 18.41 -3.52
CA LEU A 190 1.45 18.77 -4.61
C LEU A 190 2.79 19.30 -4.08
N TYR A 191 2.81 19.95 -2.90
CA TYR A 191 4.07 20.33 -2.26
C TYR A 191 4.91 19.11 -1.91
N GLN A 192 4.33 18.08 -1.28
CA GLN A 192 5.02 16.84 -0.92
C GLN A 192 5.54 16.10 -2.15
N VAL A 193 4.74 16.05 -3.22
CA VAL A 193 5.16 15.49 -4.52
C VAL A 193 6.41 16.20 -5.03
N VAL A 194 6.41 17.53 -5.10
CA VAL A 194 7.54 18.29 -5.65
C VAL A 194 8.75 18.25 -4.71
N GLU A 195 8.56 18.26 -3.40
CA GLU A 195 9.65 18.09 -2.44
C GLU A 195 10.32 16.71 -2.61
N THR A 196 9.54 15.65 -2.83
CA THR A 196 10.07 14.31 -3.15
C THR A 196 10.87 14.32 -4.45
N LEU A 197 10.35 14.94 -5.51
CA LEU A 197 11.06 15.06 -6.80
C LEU A 197 12.37 15.86 -6.70
N ARG A 198 12.45 16.82 -5.80
CA ARG A 198 13.69 17.59 -5.54
C ARG A 198 14.75 16.75 -4.85
N ASN A 199 14.33 15.87 -3.94
CA ASN A 199 15.21 14.96 -3.21
C ASN A 199 15.60 13.74 -4.07
N HIS A 200 14.72 13.34 -4.99
CA HIS A 200 14.86 12.17 -5.88
C HIS A 200 14.53 12.55 -7.33
N PRO A 201 15.41 13.28 -8.05
CA PRO A 201 15.10 13.88 -9.37
C PRO A 201 14.85 12.85 -10.47
N ASP A 202 15.34 11.63 -10.32
CA ASP A 202 15.18 10.54 -11.29
C ASP A 202 13.85 9.77 -11.12
N THR A 203 12.99 10.23 -10.20
CA THR A 203 11.69 9.58 -9.93
C THR A 203 10.76 9.71 -11.12
N ASP A 204 10.17 8.60 -11.53
CA ASP A 204 9.18 8.54 -12.61
C ASP A 204 7.75 8.34 -12.08
N ILE A 205 7.60 7.71 -10.92
CA ILE A 205 6.30 7.37 -10.31
C ILE A 205 6.33 7.74 -8.84
N ILE A 206 5.28 8.42 -8.38
CA ILE A 206 5.05 8.70 -6.95
C ILE A 206 3.67 8.20 -6.58
N TYR A 207 3.55 7.62 -5.39
CA TYR A 207 2.27 7.35 -4.75
C TYR A 207 2.29 7.75 -3.28
N SER A 208 1.10 7.97 -2.71
CA SER A 208 0.96 8.31 -1.31
C SER A 208 -0.01 7.39 -0.58
N ASP A 209 -0.07 7.52 0.73
CA ASP A 209 -1.14 6.99 1.55
C ASP A 209 -2.45 7.73 1.28
N ARG A 210 -3.57 7.10 1.64
CA ARG A 210 -4.90 7.69 1.55
C ARG A 210 -5.77 7.35 2.75
N ASP A 211 -6.86 8.07 2.88
CA ASP A 211 -7.98 7.66 3.72
C ASP A 211 -9.30 7.74 2.95
N THR A 212 -10.39 7.49 3.63
CA THR A 212 -11.74 7.55 3.09
C THR A 212 -12.46 8.78 3.64
N LEU A 213 -13.22 9.43 2.77
CA LEU A 213 -14.04 10.58 3.08
C LEU A 213 -15.52 10.19 3.03
N SER A 214 -16.27 10.44 4.09
CA SER A 214 -17.72 10.25 4.08
C SER A 214 -18.41 11.31 3.21
N PRO A 215 -19.68 11.13 2.82
CA PRO A 215 -20.45 12.17 2.11
C PRO A 215 -20.49 13.52 2.84
N THR A 216 -20.39 13.50 4.16
CA THR A 216 -20.37 14.69 5.02
C THR A 216 -18.98 15.28 5.27
N GLY A 217 -17.93 14.71 4.64
CA GLY A 217 -16.55 15.20 4.77
C GLY A 217 -15.79 14.65 5.99
N PHE A 218 -16.27 13.58 6.62
CA PHE A 218 -15.61 12.93 7.73
C PHE A 218 -14.56 11.93 7.24
N ARG A 219 -13.34 11.96 7.79
CA ARG A 219 -12.21 11.11 7.37
C ARG A 219 -12.15 9.84 8.23
N PHE A 220 -11.99 8.67 7.59
CA PHE A 220 -11.94 7.36 8.22
C PHE A 220 -11.23 6.34 7.32
N MET A 221 -11.01 5.12 7.79
CA MET A 221 -10.40 4.02 7.02
C MET A 221 -9.12 4.43 6.29
N HIS A 222 -8.09 4.73 7.08
CA HIS A 222 -6.75 4.98 6.55
C HIS A 222 -6.21 3.76 5.79
N LEU A 223 -5.39 4.04 4.77
CA LEU A 223 -4.66 3.05 4.01
C LEU A 223 -3.18 3.48 3.98
N PHE A 224 -2.43 3.00 4.95
CA PHE A 224 -0.99 3.19 5.09
C PHE A 224 -0.26 2.10 4.32
N LYS A 225 0.36 2.47 3.23
CA LYS A 225 0.93 1.56 2.25
C LYS A 225 2.38 1.22 2.57
N PRO A 226 2.87 0.06 2.13
CA PRO A 226 4.31 -0.22 2.12
C PRO A 226 5.00 0.61 1.03
N ASP A 227 6.32 0.69 1.09
CA ASP A 227 7.13 1.14 -0.05
C ASP A 227 6.97 0.20 -1.25
N TRP A 228 7.57 0.58 -2.37
CA TRP A 228 7.39 -0.11 -3.65
C TRP A 228 7.52 -1.63 -3.55
N SER A 229 6.43 -2.33 -3.76
CA SER A 229 6.24 -3.76 -3.56
C SER A 229 5.64 -4.41 -4.81
N PRO A 230 6.45 -4.67 -5.86
CA PRO A 230 5.95 -5.13 -7.15
C PRO A 230 5.27 -6.51 -7.10
N GLU A 231 5.63 -7.39 -6.17
CA GLU A 231 4.96 -8.68 -6.00
C GLU A 231 3.63 -8.51 -5.24
N THR A 232 3.53 -7.56 -4.32
CA THR A 232 2.25 -7.16 -3.71
C THR A 232 1.28 -6.64 -4.76
N LEU A 233 1.78 -5.86 -5.74
CA LEU A 233 0.97 -5.36 -6.85
C LEU A 233 0.36 -6.49 -7.70
N LEU A 234 1.02 -7.64 -7.77
CA LEU A 234 0.48 -8.83 -8.46
C LEU A 234 -0.71 -9.47 -7.74
N SER A 235 -0.92 -9.17 -6.45
CA SER A 235 -2.08 -9.62 -5.69
C SER A 235 -3.27 -8.66 -5.77
N GLY A 236 -3.08 -7.43 -6.25
CA GLY A 236 -4.10 -6.39 -6.39
C GLY A 236 -3.50 -4.99 -6.41
N ASN A 237 -4.27 -4.01 -6.87
CA ASN A 237 -3.82 -2.62 -6.91
C ASN A 237 -3.87 -1.97 -5.52
N TYR A 238 -2.76 -1.99 -4.78
CA TYR A 238 -2.65 -1.33 -3.47
C TYR A 238 -2.29 0.16 -3.56
N LEU A 239 -1.90 0.66 -4.75
CA LEU A 239 -1.28 1.97 -4.94
C LEU A 239 -2.26 3.13 -5.08
N PHE A 240 -3.51 2.87 -5.54
CA PHE A 240 -4.52 3.93 -5.72
C PHE A 240 -5.00 4.47 -4.37
N HIS A 241 -5.14 5.71 -4.15
CA HIS A 241 -4.69 6.96 -4.72
C HIS A 241 -3.75 7.62 -3.71
N LEU A 242 -3.02 8.66 -3.92
CA LEU A 242 -2.70 9.46 -5.08
C LEU A 242 -1.65 8.75 -5.94
N MET A 243 -1.74 8.88 -7.27
CA MET A 243 -0.72 8.44 -8.21
C MET A 243 -0.23 9.63 -9.04
N VAL A 244 1.08 9.78 -9.14
CA VAL A 244 1.73 10.80 -9.97
C VAL A 244 2.77 10.14 -10.86
N TYR A 245 2.77 10.47 -12.15
CA TYR A 245 3.69 9.92 -13.15
C TYR A 245 4.45 11.03 -13.85
N ARG A 246 5.70 10.77 -14.22
CA ARG A 246 6.40 11.60 -15.20
C ARG A 246 5.66 11.52 -16.54
N ARG A 247 5.34 12.67 -17.16
CA ARG A 247 4.57 12.72 -18.41
C ARG A 247 5.19 11.88 -19.52
N ALA A 248 6.52 11.93 -19.69
CA ALA A 248 7.23 11.13 -20.70
C ALA A 248 7.00 9.61 -20.54
N LEU A 249 6.85 9.10 -19.31
CA LEU A 249 6.51 7.69 -19.08
C LEU A 249 5.09 7.38 -19.57
N LEU A 250 4.11 8.25 -19.32
CA LEU A 250 2.74 8.06 -19.81
C LEU A 250 2.66 8.11 -21.34
N GLU A 251 3.44 8.99 -21.98
CA GLU A 251 3.59 9.07 -23.44
C GLU A 251 4.20 7.77 -24.00
N GLU A 252 5.27 7.25 -23.37
CA GLU A 252 5.89 5.96 -23.72
C GLU A 252 4.91 4.79 -23.61
N LEU A 253 4.04 4.79 -22.59
CA LEU A 253 3.03 3.77 -22.35
C LEU A 253 1.79 3.93 -23.25
N GLY A 254 1.61 5.07 -23.92
CA GLY A 254 0.45 5.37 -24.75
C GLY A 254 -0.83 5.64 -23.95
N GLY A 255 -0.70 6.15 -22.72
CA GLY A 255 -1.83 6.47 -21.85
C GLY A 255 -2.55 5.24 -21.28
N VAL A 256 -3.85 5.39 -20.95
CA VAL A 256 -4.69 4.29 -20.43
C VAL A 256 -5.34 3.49 -21.57
N ARG A 257 -5.49 2.19 -21.39
CA ARG A 257 -6.08 1.30 -22.41
C ARG A 257 -7.60 1.22 -22.26
N VAL A 258 -8.34 1.59 -23.31
CA VAL A 258 -9.81 1.51 -23.37
C VAL A 258 -10.32 0.09 -23.09
N SER A 259 -9.58 -0.93 -23.55
CA SER A 259 -9.93 -2.34 -23.32
C SER A 259 -9.80 -2.79 -21.85
N ARG A 260 -9.37 -1.92 -20.94
CA ARG A 260 -9.23 -2.18 -19.50
C ARG A 260 -10.03 -1.19 -18.66
N GLU A 261 -11.12 -0.67 -19.21
CA GLU A 261 -12.04 0.23 -18.53
C GLU A 261 -12.54 -0.39 -17.22
N GLY A 262 -12.56 0.44 -16.15
CA GLY A 262 -12.87 0.02 -14.78
C GLY A 262 -11.67 -0.50 -13.98
N SER A 263 -10.54 -0.83 -14.64
CA SER A 263 -9.25 -1.16 -14.03
C SER A 263 -8.08 -0.60 -14.85
N GLN A 264 -8.32 0.54 -15.51
CA GLN A 264 -7.35 1.24 -16.37
C GLN A 264 -6.13 1.73 -15.58
N ASP A 265 -6.32 2.10 -14.33
CA ASP A 265 -5.30 2.50 -13.37
C ASP A 265 -4.38 1.31 -13.00
N TYR A 266 -4.99 0.15 -12.71
CA TYR A 266 -4.24 -1.08 -12.43
C TYR A 266 -3.44 -1.55 -13.65
N ASP A 267 -4.05 -1.53 -14.83
CA ASP A 267 -3.35 -1.82 -16.08
C ASP A 267 -2.17 -0.87 -16.32
N LEU A 268 -2.37 0.42 -16.09
CA LEU A 268 -1.35 1.44 -16.29
C LEU A 268 -0.13 1.20 -15.38
N ILE A 269 -0.34 0.97 -14.09
CA ILE A 269 0.77 0.76 -13.16
C ILE A 269 1.47 -0.59 -13.39
N LEU A 270 0.75 -1.65 -13.79
CA LEU A 270 1.38 -2.92 -14.18
C LEU A 270 2.31 -2.73 -15.38
N ARG A 271 1.90 -1.97 -16.41
CA ARG A 271 2.75 -1.63 -17.56
C ARG A 271 3.93 -0.75 -17.18
N ALA A 272 3.72 0.19 -16.29
CA ALA A 272 4.77 1.07 -15.79
C ALA A 272 5.82 0.31 -14.96
N ALA A 273 5.39 -0.63 -14.12
CA ALA A 273 6.27 -1.50 -13.32
C ALA A 273 7.24 -2.33 -14.17
N GLU A 274 6.84 -2.73 -15.39
CA GLU A 274 7.68 -3.48 -16.32
C GLU A 274 8.85 -2.66 -16.87
N LYS A 275 8.78 -1.33 -16.80
CA LYS A 275 9.82 -0.43 -17.29
C LYS A 275 10.99 -0.23 -16.32
N LYS A 276 10.96 -0.86 -15.15
CA LYS A 276 11.98 -0.74 -14.09
C LYS A 276 12.29 0.72 -13.73
N ARG A 277 11.23 1.54 -13.65
CA ARG A 277 11.31 2.97 -13.34
C ARG A 277 11.48 3.21 -11.85
N GLN A 278 12.00 4.40 -11.51
CA GLN A 278 12.15 4.81 -10.10
C GLN A 278 10.77 5.17 -9.52
N VAL A 279 10.40 4.48 -8.46
CA VAL A 279 9.13 4.65 -7.76
C VAL A 279 9.40 5.17 -6.35
N GLN A 280 8.70 6.21 -5.93
CA GLN A 280 8.79 6.78 -4.59
C GLN A 280 7.43 6.70 -3.90
N HIS A 281 7.44 6.27 -2.66
CA HIS A 281 6.31 6.35 -1.74
C HIS A 281 6.42 7.60 -0.88
N ILE A 282 5.33 8.32 -0.72
CA ILE A 282 5.20 9.38 0.28
C ILE A 282 4.31 8.83 1.40
N PRO A 283 4.86 8.45 2.56
CA PRO A 283 4.09 7.89 3.67
C PRO A 283 3.32 9.00 4.40
N LYS A 284 2.41 9.64 3.67
CA LYS A 284 1.48 10.67 4.15
C LYS A 284 0.14 10.51 3.47
N VAL A 285 -0.94 10.79 4.20
CA VAL A 285 -2.31 10.78 3.66
C VAL A 285 -2.50 12.05 2.84
N LEU A 286 -2.27 11.95 1.52
CA LEU A 286 -2.37 13.08 0.59
C LEU A 286 -3.62 13.04 -0.29
N TYR A 287 -4.40 11.98 -0.21
CA TYR A 287 -5.60 11.75 -0.98
C TYR A 287 -6.74 11.28 -0.09
N HIS A 288 -7.94 11.82 -0.29
CA HIS A 288 -9.15 11.49 0.45
C HIS A 288 -10.19 10.93 -0.53
N TRP A 289 -10.36 9.60 -0.50
CA TRP A 289 -11.30 8.87 -1.34
C TRP A 289 -12.72 8.96 -0.81
N ARG A 290 -13.62 9.55 -1.58
CA ARG A 290 -15.00 9.76 -1.14
C ARG A 290 -15.85 8.52 -1.33
N GLN A 291 -16.51 8.09 -0.26
CA GLN A 291 -17.47 7.00 -0.28
C GLN A 291 -18.89 7.58 -0.30
N HIS A 292 -19.64 7.30 -1.35
CA HIS A 292 -21.07 7.66 -1.48
C HIS A 292 -21.81 6.53 -2.19
N GLU A 293 -23.17 6.61 -2.24
CA GLU A 293 -24.02 5.52 -2.74
C GLU A 293 -23.70 5.08 -4.18
N GLN A 294 -23.20 6.00 -5.01
CA GLN A 294 -22.84 5.72 -6.41
C GLN A 294 -21.35 5.34 -6.58
N SER A 295 -20.57 5.32 -5.50
CA SER A 295 -19.15 4.95 -5.58
C SER A 295 -18.97 3.45 -5.84
N VAL A 296 -17.89 3.10 -6.55
CA VAL A 296 -17.56 1.70 -6.92
C VAL A 296 -17.56 0.75 -5.73
N ALA A 297 -17.26 1.26 -4.54
CA ALA A 297 -17.16 0.47 -3.31
C ALA A 297 -18.50 -0.02 -2.76
N MET A 298 -19.61 0.62 -3.11
CA MET A 298 -20.93 0.30 -2.54
C MET A 298 -21.73 -0.69 -3.38
N GLU A 299 -21.45 -0.79 -4.68
CA GLU A 299 -22.21 -1.64 -5.62
C GLU A 299 -21.38 -2.83 -6.12
N HIS A 300 -21.12 -3.78 -5.24
CA HIS A 300 -20.32 -4.98 -5.56
C HIS A 300 -20.85 -5.82 -6.74
N ASN A 301 -22.14 -5.73 -7.07
CA ASN A 301 -22.76 -6.52 -8.13
C ASN A 301 -22.84 -5.82 -9.51
N VAL A 302 -22.63 -4.50 -9.57
CA VAL A 302 -22.89 -3.72 -10.80
C VAL A 302 -21.66 -3.55 -11.69
N LYS A 303 -20.45 -3.74 -11.15
CA LYS A 303 -19.20 -3.53 -11.90
C LYS A 303 -18.34 -4.78 -12.07
N GLU A 304 -18.96 -5.91 -12.40
CA GLU A 304 -18.23 -7.17 -12.67
C GLU A 304 -17.18 -6.99 -13.78
N TYR A 305 -17.47 -6.15 -14.77
CA TYR A 305 -16.53 -5.83 -15.85
C TYR A 305 -15.20 -5.28 -15.35
N ALA A 306 -15.20 -4.48 -14.27
CA ALA A 306 -13.97 -3.90 -13.71
C ALA A 306 -13.06 -4.99 -13.14
N TYR A 307 -13.61 -5.97 -12.41
CA TYR A 307 -12.83 -7.09 -11.87
C TYR A 307 -12.29 -8.00 -12.97
N ILE A 308 -13.07 -8.23 -14.02
CA ILE A 308 -12.64 -8.98 -15.22
C ILE A 308 -11.51 -8.19 -15.92
N ALA A 309 -11.62 -6.87 -16.05
CA ALA A 309 -10.60 -6.03 -16.65
C ALA A 309 -9.29 -6.07 -15.82
N GLY A 310 -9.38 -6.06 -14.49
CA GLY A 310 -8.22 -6.20 -13.60
C GLY A 310 -7.54 -7.57 -13.71
N LEU A 311 -8.33 -8.65 -13.73
CA LEU A 311 -7.82 -9.99 -13.96
C LEU A 311 -7.08 -10.08 -15.30
N GLN A 312 -7.69 -9.52 -16.37
CA GLN A 312 -7.10 -9.53 -17.70
C GLN A 312 -5.85 -8.65 -17.79
N ALA A 313 -5.82 -7.51 -17.06
CA ALA A 313 -4.63 -6.66 -16.98
C ALA A 313 -3.44 -7.42 -16.35
N LEU A 314 -3.70 -8.23 -15.32
CA LEU A 314 -2.68 -9.05 -14.68
C LEU A 314 -2.21 -10.20 -15.59
N ILE A 315 -3.11 -10.89 -16.28
CA ILE A 315 -2.77 -11.92 -17.28
C ILE A 315 -1.87 -11.32 -18.38
N ASP A 316 -2.23 -10.15 -18.89
CA ASP A 316 -1.43 -9.44 -19.90
C ASP A 316 -0.02 -9.09 -19.37
N ALA A 317 0.07 -8.64 -18.12
CA ALA A 317 1.34 -8.29 -17.48
C ALA A 317 2.27 -9.50 -17.35
N LEU A 318 1.76 -10.63 -16.88
CA LEU A 318 2.52 -11.88 -16.78
C LEU A 318 3.01 -12.33 -18.16
N LYS A 319 2.12 -12.29 -19.16
CA LYS A 319 2.47 -12.64 -20.55
C LYS A 319 3.58 -11.74 -21.12
N ARG A 320 3.51 -10.42 -20.91
CA ARG A 320 4.56 -9.49 -21.37
C ARG A 320 5.90 -9.73 -20.68
N ARG A 321 5.88 -10.20 -19.41
CA ARG A 321 7.07 -10.60 -18.66
C ARG A 321 7.61 -11.99 -19.04
N GLY A 322 6.92 -12.73 -19.90
CA GLY A 322 7.28 -14.11 -20.27
C GLY A 322 7.05 -15.13 -19.14
N LEU A 323 6.23 -14.79 -18.14
CA LEU A 323 5.92 -15.66 -17.01
C LEU A 323 4.72 -16.54 -17.34
N SER A 324 4.92 -17.86 -17.23
CA SER A 324 3.86 -18.85 -17.48
C SER A 324 3.10 -19.16 -16.20
N ALA A 325 1.90 -18.60 -16.10
CA ALA A 325 1.04 -18.76 -14.92
C ALA A 325 -0.43 -18.64 -15.27
N ASN A 326 -1.29 -19.25 -14.46
CA ASN A 326 -2.72 -18.99 -14.43
C ASN A 326 -3.05 -17.96 -13.36
N VAL A 327 -4.08 -17.16 -13.58
CA VAL A 327 -4.55 -16.15 -12.62
C VAL A 327 -6.00 -16.45 -12.26
N SER A 328 -6.31 -16.40 -10.98
CA SER A 328 -7.68 -16.50 -10.46
C SER A 328 -7.96 -15.40 -9.45
N GLU A 329 -9.23 -15.10 -9.22
CA GLU A 329 -9.65 -14.25 -8.11
C GLU A 329 -9.38 -14.98 -6.77
N ASN A 330 -8.84 -14.28 -5.78
CA ASN A 330 -8.68 -14.81 -4.42
C ASN A 330 -10.03 -14.77 -3.69
N LYS A 331 -10.79 -15.86 -3.76
CA LYS A 331 -12.13 -15.96 -3.18
C LYS A 331 -12.19 -15.91 -1.65
N ALA A 332 -11.05 -16.01 -0.96
CA ALA A 332 -10.97 -15.86 0.48
C ALA A 332 -11.02 -14.39 0.94
N LEU A 333 -10.91 -13.45 0.00
CA LEU A 333 -10.90 -12.02 0.22
C LEU A 333 -12.05 -11.33 -0.53
N TRP A 334 -12.19 -10.03 -0.31
CA TRP A 334 -13.08 -9.20 -1.12
C TRP A 334 -12.54 -9.06 -2.55
N ARG A 335 -13.41 -8.74 -3.48
CA ARG A 335 -13.09 -8.64 -4.92
C ARG A 335 -11.96 -7.66 -5.21
N GLY A 336 -11.21 -7.93 -6.29
CA GLY A 336 -10.04 -7.13 -6.68
C GLY A 336 -8.70 -7.68 -6.14
N HIS A 337 -8.75 -8.82 -5.43
CA HIS A 337 -7.57 -9.58 -5.04
C HIS A 337 -7.42 -10.82 -5.90
N TYR A 338 -6.20 -11.07 -6.37
CA TYR A 338 -5.87 -12.13 -7.31
C TYR A 338 -4.85 -13.10 -6.73
N ARG A 339 -4.90 -14.34 -7.20
CA ARG A 339 -3.88 -15.36 -6.95
C ARG A 339 -3.25 -15.76 -8.28
N ILE A 340 -1.91 -15.78 -8.31
CA ILE A 340 -1.11 -16.28 -9.42
C ILE A 340 -0.74 -17.73 -9.12
N HIS A 341 -0.97 -18.60 -10.09
CA HIS A 341 -0.57 -20.00 -10.05
C HIS A 341 0.49 -20.21 -11.12
N PHE A 342 1.75 -20.12 -10.75
CA PHE A 342 2.85 -20.42 -11.66
C PHE A 342 2.85 -21.90 -12.05
N ASN A 343 3.29 -22.19 -13.26
CA ASN A 343 3.63 -23.57 -13.61
C ASN A 343 4.80 -24.00 -12.72
N PRO A 344 4.70 -25.16 -12.05
CA PRO A 344 5.73 -25.59 -11.11
C PRO A 344 7.06 -25.82 -11.83
N PRO A 345 8.19 -25.46 -11.22
CA PRO A 345 9.50 -25.85 -11.70
C PRO A 345 9.65 -27.40 -11.59
N PRO A 346 10.53 -28.03 -12.38
CA PRO A 346 10.83 -29.44 -12.23
C PRO A 346 11.27 -29.79 -10.80
N ALA A 347 10.87 -30.98 -10.32
CA ALA A 347 11.11 -31.38 -8.92
C ALA A 347 12.60 -31.55 -8.58
N ASP A 348 13.47 -31.73 -9.56
CA ASP A 348 14.90 -31.83 -9.44
C ASP A 348 15.64 -30.49 -9.35
N THR A 349 14.92 -29.37 -9.45
CA THR A 349 15.52 -28.03 -9.37
C THR A 349 15.80 -27.59 -7.93
N TYR A 350 15.21 -28.21 -6.92
CA TYR A 350 15.39 -27.81 -5.54
C TYR A 350 15.72 -28.98 -4.61
N HIS A 351 16.50 -28.69 -3.58
CA HIS A 351 16.79 -29.61 -2.47
C HIS A 351 16.09 -29.11 -1.20
N VAL A 352 15.59 -30.05 -0.38
CA VAL A 352 14.94 -29.72 0.90
C VAL A 352 15.90 -30.05 2.05
N LEU A 353 16.27 -29.04 2.82
CA LEU A 353 17.04 -29.17 4.05
C LEU A 353 16.11 -29.06 5.25
N GLN A 354 15.89 -30.16 5.95
CA GLN A 354 15.26 -30.17 7.27
C GLN A 354 16.30 -29.92 8.34
N LEU A 355 16.22 -28.77 9.02
CA LEU A 355 17.13 -28.47 10.13
C LEU A 355 16.76 -29.28 11.36
N SER A 356 17.79 -29.78 12.07
CA SER A 356 17.60 -30.48 13.36
C SER A 356 17.54 -29.50 14.55
N THR A 357 18.14 -28.31 14.40
CA THR A 357 18.21 -27.24 15.41
C THR A 357 18.37 -25.89 14.72
N LEU A 358 18.08 -24.82 15.43
CA LEU A 358 18.37 -23.44 15.00
C LEU A 358 19.81 -23.00 15.33
N GLN A 359 20.58 -23.80 16.06
CA GLN A 359 22.01 -23.55 16.29
C GLN A 359 22.82 -23.88 15.04
N ASP A 360 23.96 -23.22 14.87
CA ASP A 360 24.84 -23.36 13.70
C ASP A 360 24.09 -23.22 12.37
N TYR A 361 23.06 -22.33 12.38
CA TYR A 361 22.10 -22.14 11.30
C TYR A 361 22.80 -21.87 9.96
N ALA A 362 23.75 -20.92 9.93
CA ALA A 362 24.53 -20.61 8.74
C ALA A 362 25.35 -21.81 8.23
N THR A 363 26.01 -22.51 9.12
CA THR A 363 26.89 -23.65 8.78
C THR A 363 26.07 -24.78 8.13
N GLN A 364 24.90 -25.11 8.68
CA GLN A 364 24.03 -26.15 8.12
C GLN A 364 23.59 -25.80 6.69
N ILE A 365 23.20 -24.54 6.44
CA ILE A 365 22.72 -24.06 5.14
C ILE A 365 23.87 -24.00 4.13
N ASN A 366 25.02 -23.43 4.50
CA ASN A 366 26.19 -23.35 3.63
C ASN A 366 26.65 -24.72 3.19
N HIS A 367 26.77 -25.68 4.13
CA HIS A 367 27.11 -27.07 3.79
C HIS A 367 26.09 -27.75 2.88
N ALA A 368 24.79 -27.43 3.03
CA ALA A 368 23.77 -27.98 2.14
C ALA A 368 23.95 -27.46 0.71
N PHE A 369 24.26 -26.19 0.50
CA PHE A 369 24.57 -25.65 -0.82
C PHE A 369 25.84 -26.22 -1.42
N GLU A 370 26.88 -26.41 -0.63
CA GLU A 370 28.17 -27.01 -1.06
C GLU A 370 28.01 -28.46 -1.53
N ARG A 371 27.16 -29.25 -0.85
CA ARG A 371 26.97 -30.68 -1.15
C ARG A 371 25.99 -30.92 -2.30
N ASN A 372 24.99 -30.06 -2.48
CA ASN A 372 23.95 -30.26 -3.49
C ASN A 372 24.15 -29.29 -4.67
N THR A 373 25.25 -29.46 -5.41
CA THR A 373 25.68 -28.54 -6.47
C THR A 373 24.76 -28.49 -7.69
N GLU A 374 23.91 -29.49 -7.89
CA GLU A 374 23.03 -29.61 -9.07
C GLU A 374 21.68 -28.89 -8.92
N ASN A 375 21.26 -28.50 -7.70
CA ASN A 375 19.99 -27.85 -7.48
C ASN A 375 20.13 -26.33 -7.53
N ASP A 376 19.22 -25.67 -8.20
CA ASP A 376 19.18 -24.19 -8.30
C ASP A 376 18.67 -23.55 -7.01
N TYR A 377 17.87 -24.26 -6.23
CA TYR A 377 17.22 -23.74 -5.04
C TYR A 377 17.40 -24.66 -3.82
N LEU A 378 17.49 -24.03 -2.64
CA LEU A 378 17.51 -24.74 -1.36
C LEU A 378 16.29 -24.33 -0.55
N VAL A 379 15.37 -25.27 -0.31
CA VAL A 379 14.27 -25.09 0.62
C VAL A 379 14.75 -25.43 2.02
N ILE A 380 14.59 -24.52 2.96
CA ILE A 380 15.01 -24.65 4.35
C ILE A 380 13.74 -24.77 5.20
N LEU A 381 13.64 -25.86 5.94
CA LEU A 381 12.58 -26.08 6.93
C LEU A 381 13.22 -26.14 8.31
N GLY A 382 12.73 -25.36 9.24
CA GLY A 382 13.17 -25.33 10.62
C GLY A 382 12.83 -26.62 11.37
N PRO A 383 13.33 -26.79 12.60
CA PRO A 383 12.98 -27.93 13.43
C PRO A 383 11.47 -28.06 13.60
N SER A 384 10.93 -29.29 13.55
CA SER A 384 9.50 -29.61 13.67
C SER A 384 8.56 -28.97 12.64
N VAL A 385 9.08 -28.32 11.59
CA VAL A 385 8.27 -27.73 10.53
C VAL A 385 7.86 -28.80 9.52
N GLN A 386 6.57 -28.82 9.17
CA GLN A 386 5.98 -29.75 8.21
C GLN A 386 5.07 -28.98 7.24
N THR A 387 4.95 -29.49 6.00
CA THR A 387 3.99 -28.98 5.02
C THR A 387 2.55 -29.29 5.44
N VAL A 388 1.64 -28.36 5.20
CA VAL A 388 0.19 -28.56 5.35
C VAL A 388 -0.41 -29.06 4.04
N ASP A 389 -0.01 -28.46 2.93
CA ASP A 389 -0.48 -28.79 1.60
C ASP A 389 0.58 -29.54 0.81
N ASP A 390 0.17 -30.45 -0.07
CA ASP A 390 1.06 -31.24 -0.91
C ASP A 390 1.89 -30.37 -1.87
N ASP A 391 1.36 -29.21 -2.27
CA ASP A 391 1.99 -28.25 -3.18
C ASP A 391 2.75 -27.12 -2.48
N ALA A 392 2.83 -27.11 -1.15
CA ALA A 392 3.44 -26.01 -0.38
C ALA A 392 4.90 -25.72 -0.80
N LEU A 393 5.72 -26.75 -1.02
CA LEU A 393 7.11 -26.60 -1.48
C LEU A 393 7.18 -26.03 -2.90
N THR A 394 6.33 -26.54 -3.77
CA THR A 394 6.24 -26.11 -5.17
C THR A 394 5.77 -24.65 -5.27
N GLU A 395 4.75 -24.27 -4.48
CA GLU A 395 4.29 -22.88 -4.37
C GLU A 395 5.44 -21.95 -3.95
N LEU A 396 6.21 -22.35 -2.93
CA LEU A 396 7.33 -21.58 -2.41
C LEU A 396 8.39 -21.33 -3.49
N VAL A 397 8.82 -22.39 -4.20
CA VAL A 397 9.86 -22.32 -5.23
C VAL A 397 9.39 -21.59 -6.47
N SER A 398 8.10 -21.67 -6.80
CA SER A 398 7.56 -21.11 -8.04
C SER A 398 7.70 -19.58 -8.16
N TRP A 399 7.78 -18.85 -7.05
CA TRP A 399 7.99 -17.40 -7.03
C TRP A 399 9.41 -16.99 -7.45
N LEU A 400 10.38 -17.91 -7.37
CA LEU A 400 11.76 -17.69 -7.85
C LEU A 400 11.87 -17.65 -9.38
N GLN A 401 10.79 -17.93 -10.12
CA GLN A 401 10.73 -17.72 -11.57
C GLN A 401 10.73 -16.22 -11.95
N ILE A 402 10.48 -15.31 -10.99
CA ILE A 402 10.65 -13.87 -11.19
C ILE A 402 12.13 -13.53 -10.96
N PRO A 403 12.86 -13.05 -11.98
CA PRO A 403 14.33 -12.93 -11.92
C PRO A 403 14.88 -12.07 -10.78
N GLU A 404 14.09 -11.12 -10.30
CA GLU A 404 14.50 -10.22 -9.20
C GLU A 404 14.15 -10.77 -7.80
N VAL A 405 13.45 -11.91 -7.72
CA VAL A 405 13.12 -12.58 -6.45
C VAL A 405 14.17 -13.64 -6.17
N GLY A 406 14.89 -13.49 -5.08
CA GLY A 406 15.95 -14.45 -4.70
C GLY A 406 15.63 -15.25 -3.43
N MET A 407 14.58 -14.87 -2.70
CA MET A 407 14.15 -15.55 -1.49
C MET A 407 12.62 -15.54 -1.38
N VAL A 408 12.05 -16.64 -0.88
CA VAL A 408 10.60 -16.72 -0.62
C VAL A 408 10.35 -17.38 0.73
N THR A 409 9.33 -16.93 1.44
CA THR A 409 8.88 -17.50 2.72
C THR A 409 7.39 -17.78 2.69
N GLY A 410 6.96 -18.83 3.39
CA GLY A 410 5.55 -19.23 3.47
C GLY A 410 4.86 -18.79 4.75
N LYS A 411 3.60 -19.19 4.89
CA LYS A 411 2.80 -19.04 6.10
C LYS A 411 3.07 -20.18 7.06
N VAL A 412 3.33 -19.88 8.33
CA VAL A 412 3.55 -20.92 9.37
C VAL A 412 2.47 -20.82 10.44
N LEU A 413 1.91 -21.96 10.79
CA LEU A 413 0.85 -22.14 11.78
C LEU A 413 1.36 -22.92 13.00
N ASP A 414 0.77 -22.68 14.16
CA ASP A 414 0.92 -23.55 15.31
C ASP A 414 0.04 -24.82 15.17
N THR A 415 0.17 -25.75 16.10
CA THR A 415 -0.62 -26.99 16.11
C THR A 415 -2.12 -26.78 16.37
N LYS A 416 -2.54 -25.56 16.72
CA LYS A 416 -3.95 -25.19 16.91
C LYS A 416 -4.55 -24.45 15.72
N GLY A 417 -3.76 -24.23 14.66
CA GLY A 417 -4.17 -23.51 13.46
C GLY A 417 -4.12 -21.99 13.61
N ASN A 418 -3.36 -21.47 14.57
CA ASN A 418 -3.10 -20.03 14.64
C ASN A 418 -1.81 -19.70 13.92
N LEU A 419 -1.71 -18.45 13.44
CA LEU A 419 -0.50 -17.93 12.81
C LEU A 419 0.67 -17.93 13.81
N LEU A 420 1.79 -18.54 13.48
CA LEU A 420 3.07 -18.25 14.11
C LEU A 420 3.66 -16.98 13.52
N HIS A 421 3.48 -16.77 12.21
CA HIS A 421 3.74 -15.52 11.54
C HIS A 421 3.04 -15.45 10.17
N ALA A 422 2.82 -14.21 9.72
CA ALA A 422 2.45 -13.87 8.35
C ALA A 422 3.48 -12.92 7.73
N GLY A 423 4.78 -13.24 7.84
CA GLY A 423 5.93 -12.41 7.49
C GLY A 423 6.55 -11.73 8.71
N LEU A 424 7.82 -11.38 8.60
CA LEU A 424 8.57 -10.65 9.63
C LEU A 424 8.73 -9.18 9.22
N VAL A 425 8.66 -8.30 10.20
CA VAL A 425 8.94 -6.87 10.08
C VAL A 425 10.14 -6.53 10.96
N GLN A 426 11.12 -5.85 10.42
CA GLN A 426 12.32 -5.47 11.18
C GLN A 426 12.02 -4.28 12.08
N ARG A 427 12.38 -4.42 13.38
CA ARG A 427 12.27 -3.35 14.36
C ARG A 427 13.60 -2.64 14.58
N PRO A 428 13.61 -1.37 15.01
CA PRO A 428 14.85 -0.61 15.24
C PRO A 428 15.83 -1.24 16.22
N HIS A 429 15.35 -2.05 17.16
CA HIS A 429 16.16 -2.78 18.13
C HIS A 429 16.64 -4.16 17.66
N GLY A 430 16.36 -4.53 16.39
CA GLY A 430 16.88 -5.74 15.73
C GLY A 430 16.10 -7.02 15.96
N VAL A 431 15.20 -7.09 16.94
CA VAL A 431 14.31 -8.25 17.13
C VAL A 431 13.11 -8.11 16.19
N PRO A 432 12.92 -8.99 15.20
CA PRO A 432 11.85 -8.83 14.24
C PRO A 432 10.47 -9.08 14.88
N LEU A 433 9.45 -8.39 14.37
CA LEU A 433 8.05 -8.57 14.74
C LEU A 433 7.43 -9.65 13.85
N ALA A 434 6.87 -10.70 14.46
CA ALA A 434 6.06 -11.69 13.76
C ALA A 434 4.62 -11.17 13.64
N VAL A 435 4.28 -10.63 12.48
CA VAL A 435 2.99 -9.98 12.25
C VAL A 435 1.85 -11.00 12.34
N TYR A 436 0.78 -10.65 13.06
CA TYR A 436 -0.39 -11.47 13.36
C TYR A 436 -0.11 -12.79 14.12
N ALA A 437 1.03 -12.92 14.79
CA ALA A 437 1.31 -14.09 15.63
C ALA A 437 0.20 -14.31 16.68
N GLY A 438 -0.30 -15.54 16.77
CA GLY A 438 -1.38 -15.95 17.67
C GLY A 438 -2.81 -15.72 17.17
N TYR A 439 -2.99 -15.05 16.01
CA TYR A 439 -4.30 -14.88 15.39
C TYR A 439 -4.72 -16.13 14.59
N PRO A 440 -6.03 -16.39 14.42
CA PRO A 440 -6.52 -17.48 13.57
C PRO A 440 -6.00 -17.38 12.14
N GLU A 441 -5.75 -18.52 11.48
CA GLU A 441 -5.21 -18.57 10.11
C GLU A 441 -6.00 -17.74 9.10
N ASN A 442 -7.32 -17.71 9.23
CA ASN A 442 -8.22 -16.99 8.32
C ASN A 442 -8.36 -15.50 8.60
N THR A 443 -7.60 -14.94 9.54
CA THR A 443 -7.54 -13.50 9.79
C THR A 443 -6.91 -12.81 8.58
N PRO A 444 -7.60 -11.95 7.82
CA PRO A 444 -7.02 -11.32 6.62
C PRO A 444 -5.94 -10.29 6.95
N GLY A 445 -6.00 -9.71 8.14
CA GLY A 445 -5.10 -8.64 8.57
C GLY A 445 -5.34 -7.30 7.87
N TYR A 446 -4.57 -6.30 8.25
CA TYR A 446 -4.57 -4.98 7.64
C TYR A 446 -4.20 -5.10 6.15
N MET A 447 -4.97 -4.48 5.24
CA MET A 447 -4.77 -4.58 3.78
C MET A 447 -4.69 -6.03 3.25
N ALA A 448 -5.33 -7.00 3.93
CA ALA A 448 -5.24 -8.43 3.61
C ALA A 448 -3.82 -9.04 3.74
N PHE A 449 -2.94 -8.45 4.51
CA PHE A 449 -1.50 -8.79 4.61
C PHE A 449 -1.20 -10.25 4.89
N THR A 450 -2.05 -10.96 5.63
CA THR A 450 -1.84 -12.38 5.92
C THR A 450 -2.29 -13.31 4.80
N ALA A 451 -3.06 -12.80 3.82
CA ALA A 451 -3.81 -13.57 2.84
C ALA A 451 -3.44 -13.24 1.38
N ILE A 452 -2.49 -12.33 1.16
CA ILE A 452 -1.96 -11.97 -0.17
C ILE A 452 -0.46 -12.22 -0.25
N VAL A 453 0.04 -12.39 -1.47
CA VAL A 453 1.49 -12.37 -1.73
C VAL A 453 2.01 -10.96 -1.58
N ARG A 454 3.17 -10.79 -0.95
CA ARG A 454 3.76 -9.48 -0.73
C ARG A 454 5.27 -9.51 -0.57
N ASN A 455 5.89 -8.36 -0.77
CA ASN A 455 7.30 -8.18 -0.43
C ASN A 455 7.50 -8.09 1.08
N VAL A 456 8.62 -8.61 1.55
CA VAL A 456 9.07 -8.55 2.95
C VAL A 456 10.56 -8.24 2.98
N SER A 457 11.03 -7.65 4.08
CA SER A 457 12.46 -7.35 4.26
C SER A 457 13.27 -8.59 4.62
N THR A 458 12.65 -9.55 5.29
CA THR A 458 13.31 -10.79 5.69
C THR A 458 12.35 -11.98 5.63
N PRO A 459 12.83 -13.15 5.20
CA PRO A 459 12.05 -14.38 5.30
C PRO A 459 12.04 -14.88 6.74
N HIS A 460 11.11 -15.75 7.05
CA HIS A 460 11.05 -16.38 8.35
C HIS A 460 11.94 -17.64 8.38
N PRO A 461 12.78 -17.81 9.39
CA PRO A 461 13.71 -18.95 9.45
C PRO A 461 13.05 -20.33 9.64
N ALA A 462 11.74 -20.38 9.95
CA ALA A 462 11.01 -21.64 10.00
C ALA A 462 10.79 -22.25 8.62
N CYS A 463 10.53 -21.43 7.59
CA CYS A 463 10.41 -21.93 6.23
C CYS A 463 10.81 -20.84 5.24
N CYS A 464 11.77 -21.12 4.40
CA CYS A 464 12.13 -20.25 3.28
C CYS A 464 12.82 -21.05 2.19
N VAL A 465 12.90 -20.45 1.00
CA VAL A 465 13.73 -20.95 -0.11
C VAL A 465 14.71 -19.88 -0.50
N LEU A 466 15.94 -20.29 -0.83
CA LEU A 466 17.01 -19.44 -1.30
C LEU A 466 17.48 -19.90 -2.67
N GLU A 467 17.76 -18.93 -3.55
CA GLU A 467 18.39 -19.17 -4.84
C GLU A 467 19.90 -19.39 -4.69
N ARG A 468 20.45 -20.41 -5.38
CA ARG A 468 21.89 -20.73 -5.37
C ARG A 468 22.74 -19.58 -5.88
N HIS A 469 22.36 -18.96 -6.99
CA HIS A 469 23.11 -17.87 -7.57
C HIS A 469 23.20 -16.66 -6.61
N LEU A 470 22.11 -16.37 -5.88
CA LEU A 470 22.12 -15.35 -4.83
C LEU A 470 23.07 -15.74 -3.69
N TRP A 471 23.02 -17.02 -3.24
CA TRP A 471 23.91 -17.55 -2.20
C TRP A 471 25.39 -17.42 -2.60
N GLN A 472 25.76 -17.78 -3.85
CA GLN A 472 27.11 -17.64 -4.38
C GLN A 472 27.56 -16.18 -4.45
N ARG A 473 26.70 -15.30 -5.01
CA ARG A 473 26.98 -13.87 -5.17
C ARG A 473 27.24 -13.15 -3.85
N LEU A 474 26.56 -13.58 -2.79
CA LEU A 474 26.68 -13.02 -1.45
C LEU A 474 27.66 -13.80 -0.56
N GLU A 475 28.41 -14.75 -1.11
CA GLU A 475 29.42 -15.56 -0.40
C GLU A 475 28.84 -16.35 0.79
N GLY A 476 27.58 -16.81 0.66
CA GLY A 476 26.88 -17.58 1.68
C GLY A 476 26.36 -16.78 2.86
N LEU A 477 25.82 -17.53 3.85
CA LEU A 477 25.40 -16.97 5.13
C LEU A 477 26.63 -16.76 6.02
N ASN A 478 26.65 -15.69 6.78
CA ASN A 478 27.75 -15.38 7.72
C ASN A 478 27.74 -16.36 8.91
N SER A 479 28.76 -17.21 8.99
CA SER A 479 28.92 -18.25 10.03
C SER A 479 29.34 -17.72 11.41
N ASP A 480 29.61 -16.42 11.53
CA ASP A 480 29.80 -15.77 12.82
C ASP A 480 28.51 -15.70 13.65
N TYR A 481 27.35 -15.76 12.99
CA TYR A 481 26.06 -15.92 13.65
C TYR A 481 25.79 -17.40 13.91
N LYS A 482 25.42 -17.72 15.14
CA LYS A 482 25.12 -19.10 15.55
C LYS A 482 23.67 -19.48 15.26
N GLY A 483 22.78 -18.48 15.27
CA GLY A 483 21.34 -18.66 15.13
C GLY A 483 20.73 -18.03 13.87
N PRO A 484 19.39 -17.84 13.88
CA PRO A 484 18.64 -17.34 12.74
C PRO A 484 19.00 -15.92 12.27
N HIS A 485 19.71 -15.13 13.07
CA HIS A 485 20.20 -13.81 12.64
C HIS A 485 21.10 -13.91 11.39
N ALA A 486 21.73 -15.06 11.15
CA ALA A 486 22.45 -15.32 9.90
C ALA A 486 21.57 -15.17 8.65
N LEU A 487 20.29 -15.60 8.73
CA LEU A 487 19.33 -15.46 7.63
C LEU A 487 18.86 -14.01 7.49
N LEU A 488 18.65 -13.31 8.61
CA LEU A 488 18.27 -11.88 8.59
C LEU A 488 19.39 -11.03 7.96
N ASP A 489 20.65 -11.29 8.35
CA ASP A 489 21.82 -10.63 7.73
C ASP A 489 21.91 -10.91 6.23
N PHE A 490 21.75 -12.17 5.82
CA PHE A 490 21.78 -12.55 4.41
C PHE A 490 20.66 -11.86 3.62
N ALA A 491 19.46 -11.77 4.19
CA ALA A 491 18.32 -11.10 3.59
C ALA A 491 18.57 -9.59 3.40
N LEU A 492 19.11 -8.90 4.41
CA LEU A 492 19.43 -7.49 4.28
C LEU A 492 20.56 -7.24 3.27
N ARG A 493 21.58 -8.11 3.21
CA ARG A 493 22.59 -8.06 2.13
C ARG A 493 21.95 -8.25 0.75
N ALA A 494 21.01 -9.18 0.61
CA ALA A 494 20.28 -9.41 -0.64
C ALA A 494 19.51 -8.16 -1.08
N LEU A 495 18.76 -7.52 -0.16
CA LEU A 495 18.01 -6.28 -0.44
C LEU A 495 18.93 -5.15 -0.94
N THR A 496 20.14 -5.00 -0.39
CA THR A 496 21.08 -3.96 -0.84
C THR A 496 21.56 -4.16 -2.28
N THR A 497 21.43 -5.38 -2.83
CA THR A 497 21.74 -5.68 -4.24
C THR A 497 20.53 -5.52 -5.17
N GLY A 498 19.38 -5.08 -4.65
CA GLY A 498 18.13 -4.98 -5.41
C GLY A 498 17.37 -6.32 -5.54
N THR A 499 17.83 -7.39 -4.86
CA THR A 499 17.08 -8.65 -4.79
C THR A 499 15.85 -8.48 -3.91
N ARG A 500 14.71 -9.01 -4.36
CA ARG A 500 13.46 -8.95 -3.60
C ARG A 500 13.18 -10.26 -2.85
N ILE A 501 12.46 -10.14 -1.75
CA ILE A 501 12.04 -11.24 -0.90
C ILE A 501 10.51 -11.27 -0.87
N VAL A 502 9.93 -12.44 -1.03
CA VAL A 502 8.48 -12.62 -1.15
C VAL A 502 7.93 -13.48 -0.01
N TYR A 503 6.82 -13.06 0.55
CA TYR A 503 5.94 -13.87 1.36
C TYR A 503 4.77 -14.36 0.52
N THR A 504 4.50 -15.68 0.53
CA THR A 504 3.29 -16.27 -0.04
C THR A 504 2.43 -16.93 1.04
N PRO A 505 1.14 -16.56 1.17
CA PRO A 505 0.23 -17.21 2.12
C PRO A 505 -0.23 -18.59 1.66
N PHE A 506 0.07 -18.97 0.43
CA PHE A 506 -0.39 -20.19 -0.22
C PHE A 506 0.56 -21.37 -0.03
N ALA A 507 1.80 -21.14 0.42
CA ALA A 507 2.71 -22.15 0.91
C ALA A 507 2.53 -22.26 2.43
N ARG A 508 1.76 -23.25 2.89
CA ARG A 508 1.38 -23.40 4.31
C ARG A 508 2.18 -24.48 5.00
N PHE A 509 2.63 -24.16 6.21
CA PHE A 509 3.43 -25.04 7.05
C PHE A 509 2.90 -25.03 8.49
N THR A 510 3.17 -26.08 9.24
CA THR A 510 2.93 -26.15 10.70
C THR A 510 4.25 -26.34 11.43
N ALA A 511 4.34 -25.79 12.64
CA ALA A 511 5.46 -26.05 13.56
C ALA A 511 4.90 -26.34 14.97
N SER A 512 5.39 -27.42 15.60
CA SER A 512 4.93 -27.83 16.92
C SER A 512 5.68 -27.16 18.08
N ASP A 513 6.93 -26.78 17.84
CA ASP A 513 7.81 -26.17 18.84
C ASP A 513 8.71 -25.15 18.15
N TRP A 514 8.23 -23.91 18.06
CA TRP A 514 8.95 -22.83 17.39
C TRP A 514 9.46 -21.79 18.41
N GLN A 515 10.77 -21.53 18.35
CA GLN A 515 11.39 -20.49 19.17
C GLN A 515 11.06 -19.09 18.61
N ARG A 516 10.42 -18.26 19.44
CA ARG A 516 10.10 -16.88 19.08
C ARG A 516 11.35 -16.03 18.92
N PRO A 517 11.35 -15.00 18.06
CA PRO A 517 12.52 -14.14 17.84
C PRO A 517 13.10 -13.52 19.12
N GLU A 518 12.28 -13.24 20.09
CA GLU A 518 12.68 -12.69 21.39
C GLU A 518 13.54 -13.65 22.23
N THR A 519 13.58 -14.93 21.87
CA THR A 519 14.34 -15.98 22.57
C THR A 519 15.62 -16.41 21.83
N TRP A 520 15.97 -15.74 20.71
CA TRP A 520 17.17 -16.04 19.96
C TRP A 520 18.42 -15.54 20.70
N ASP A 521 19.61 -15.92 20.23
CA ASP A 521 20.88 -15.61 20.88
C ASP A 521 21.12 -14.08 20.97
N GLU A 522 21.38 -13.59 22.18
CA GLU A 522 21.58 -12.16 22.45
C GLU A 522 22.88 -11.62 21.84
N THR A 523 23.93 -12.47 21.75
CA THR A 523 25.21 -12.08 21.12
C THR A 523 25.04 -11.88 19.63
N ASP A 524 24.27 -12.75 18.98
CA ASP A 524 23.91 -12.62 17.57
C ASP A 524 23.06 -11.35 17.33
N LEU A 525 22.11 -11.09 18.23
CA LEU A 525 21.29 -9.88 18.16
C LEU A 525 22.16 -8.62 18.26
N GLN A 526 23.05 -8.54 19.23
CA GLN A 526 23.95 -7.39 19.40
C GLN A 526 24.79 -7.17 18.13
N ARG A 527 25.41 -8.21 17.59
CA ARG A 527 26.18 -8.16 16.34
C ARG A 527 25.33 -7.67 15.16
N PHE A 528 24.12 -8.21 15.03
CA PHE A 528 23.18 -7.83 13.97
C PHE A 528 22.81 -6.35 14.05
N VAL A 529 22.48 -5.85 15.25
CA VAL A 529 22.15 -4.44 15.47
C VAL A 529 23.34 -3.53 15.16
N GLU A 530 24.55 -3.88 15.64
CA GLU A 530 25.78 -3.09 15.36
C GLU A 530 26.03 -3.00 13.84
N GLN A 531 25.89 -4.10 13.11
CA GLN A 531 26.13 -4.13 11.67
C GLN A 531 25.05 -3.35 10.89
N TRP A 532 23.78 -3.45 11.27
CA TRP A 532 22.65 -2.98 10.50
C TRP A 532 21.97 -1.72 11.09
N ILE A 533 22.57 -1.06 12.08
CA ILE A 533 21.98 0.05 12.84
C ILE A 533 21.44 1.18 11.94
N THR A 534 22.14 1.50 10.85
CA THR A 534 21.72 2.56 9.92
C THR A 534 20.46 2.14 9.17
N TRP A 535 20.39 0.91 8.70
CA TRP A 535 19.22 0.37 8.01
C TRP A 535 18.01 0.24 8.95
N LEU A 536 18.23 -0.33 10.14
CA LEU A 536 17.18 -0.52 11.15
C LEU A 536 16.54 0.80 11.59
N LYS A 537 17.32 1.88 11.67
CA LYS A 537 16.82 3.23 12.02
C LYS A 537 15.99 3.88 10.91
N GLN A 538 16.16 3.47 9.66
CA GLN A 538 15.34 3.95 8.54
C GLN A 538 13.93 3.33 8.56
N GLY A 539 13.75 2.22 9.29
CA GLY A 539 12.52 1.43 9.33
C GLY A 539 12.45 0.38 8.23
N ASP A 540 11.53 -0.55 8.38
CA ASP A 540 11.26 -1.60 7.39
C ASP A 540 10.51 -1.01 6.19
N PRO A 541 11.03 -1.07 4.94
CA PRO A 541 10.39 -0.44 3.79
C PRO A 541 9.01 -1.05 3.45
N TYR A 542 8.76 -2.29 3.87
CA TYR A 542 7.48 -2.96 3.62
C TYR A 542 6.49 -2.79 4.78
N TYR A 543 6.79 -1.88 5.73
CA TYR A 543 5.94 -1.57 6.86
C TYR A 543 5.83 -0.05 7.04
N ASN A 544 4.61 0.48 6.97
CA ASN A 544 4.40 1.93 7.04
C ASN A 544 4.77 2.48 8.44
N PRO A 545 5.47 3.61 8.54
CA PRO A 545 5.94 4.16 9.83
C PRO A 545 4.81 4.59 10.78
N TYR A 546 3.58 4.74 10.30
CA TYR A 546 2.42 5.06 11.14
C TYR A 546 1.72 3.82 11.73
N LEU A 547 2.20 2.62 11.40
CA LEU A 547 1.74 1.38 12.03
C LEU A 547 2.60 1.03 13.24
N THR A 548 1.99 0.46 14.28
CA THR A 548 2.70 0.11 15.51
C THR A 548 3.69 -1.04 15.30
N LEU A 549 4.86 -0.92 15.93
CA LEU A 549 5.85 -1.99 16.02
C LEU A 549 5.80 -2.72 17.37
N GLU A 550 4.91 -2.32 18.28
CA GLU A 550 4.75 -2.93 19.61
C GLU A 550 3.70 -4.05 19.61
N LEU A 551 2.68 -3.93 18.76
CA LEU A 551 1.61 -4.90 18.64
C LEU A 551 1.71 -5.66 17.31
N VAL A 552 1.26 -6.91 17.31
CA VAL A 552 1.34 -7.78 16.11
C VAL A 552 0.22 -7.55 15.09
N ASP A 553 -0.78 -6.72 15.41
CA ASP A 553 -2.01 -6.53 14.63
C ASP A 553 -1.97 -5.38 13.62
N MET A 554 -0.82 -4.72 13.47
CA MET A 554 -0.65 -3.56 12.58
C MET A 554 -1.58 -2.38 12.91
N GLY A 555 -1.92 -2.19 14.19
CA GLY A 555 -2.64 -1.02 14.65
C GLY A 555 -1.85 0.28 14.45
N LEU A 556 -2.45 1.43 14.78
CA LEU A 556 -1.78 2.72 14.67
C LEU A 556 -0.62 2.86 15.66
N ASN A 557 0.45 3.52 15.21
CA ASN A 557 1.54 3.90 16.11
C ASN A 557 1.12 5.13 16.92
N ASN A 558 0.82 4.90 18.19
CA ASN A 558 0.41 5.94 19.12
C ASN A 558 1.59 6.60 19.85
N ASP A 559 2.81 6.10 19.72
CA ASP A 559 4.00 6.65 20.38
C ASP A 559 4.41 8.03 19.82
N GLN A 560 3.80 8.45 18.72
CA GLN A 560 3.96 9.77 18.12
C GLN A 560 2.80 10.73 18.46
N LEU A 561 1.84 10.29 19.29
CA LEU A 561 0.79 11.13 19.83
C LEU A 561 1.26 11.82 21.11
#